data_49c493b33894a483545bd5263036fd9e
#
_entry.id   49c493b33894a483545bd5263036fd9e
#
_cell.length_a   1.000
_cell.length_b   1.000
_cell.length_c   1.000
_cell.angle_alpha   90.00
_cell.angle_beta   90.00
_cell.angle_gamma   90.00
#
_symmetry.space_group_name_H-M   'P 1'
#
loop_
_entity.id
_entity.type
_entity.pdbx_description
1 polymer ?
#
loop_
_entity_poly.entity_id
_entity_poly.type
_entity_poly.pdbx_seq_one_letter_code
_entity_poly.pdbx_strand_id
1 'polypeptide(L)'
;KGLCVQSDTLLPTIFLSMIPDSFSEREKTELRTTLTECFQSKTTERTEELLDNMVVELPFASELVHLTSFQQILSSLNGRDMYYSIEKIVEQYYQADESKAILYPEEMHEILLKKIHDFAINQTTAEKNGAAELLLTEPIKNLCLRYRNQVPITVVQGAKGSGKTFLYCRLLEKKNWNIFCSEINKKFDSEDNGYFLPVLATQNSEEIKPLLSQCIDEFNRAIDFADASVAVYIDNAYKLSLEKDNDIDWMKFWEQIFVSSVNKNMTSLSELDEALQINKKKIVLLIDGLEEILQSVPSSKTQQKAIAVLCQGVLNTISAKYENIGLIIFLRSDMAQNAITVNYEQFKQTFSYAELKWSSNEALKLAVWMVDHAVKGFYEESVSIENASQEVIGKYLEKIWGLKLGKSNSNEAYASNWILAALSDFNGQLQARDIIRFLEFASISNGKKPPYYDRILMPSEVRNALPNCSRKKISEIKAEYENLKPIFEKLENLSSSKKKLPMNAEDGIMTAMEEKLMIQAGYLIRDGEKMYLPEIIRHALGFRYEKGARPRVLSLLLKH
;
A
#
# COMPACT_ATOMS: atom_id res chain seq x y z
N LYS A 1 12.50 32.83 -34.61
CA LYS A 1 12.05 34.27 -34.73
C LYS A 1 11.37 34.82 -33.50
N GLY A 2 11.16 34.05 -32.44
CA GLY A 2 10.49 34.49 -31.21
C GLY A 2 11.40 34.76 -30.00
N LEU A 3 12.64 34.34 -30.04
CA LEU A 3 13.58 34.40 -28.90
C LEU A 3 14.23 35.77 -28.65
N CYS A 4 13.97 36.76 -29.48
CA CYS A 4 14.60 38.08 -29.42
C CYS A 4 13.84 39.10 -28.53
N VAL A 5 12.79 38.71 -27.84
CA VAL A 5 11.94 39.62 -27.07
C VAL A 5 12.04 39.28 -25.60
N GLN A 6 12.80 40.09 -24.86
CA GLN A 6 12.90 40.12 -23.38
C GLN A 6 13.62 38.91 -22.75
N SER A 7 14.96 38.94 -22.79
CA SER A 7 15.82 37.99 -22.11
C SER A 7 15.48 37.80 -20.63
N ASP A 8 15.02 38.82 -19.97
CA ASP A 8 14.79 38.87 -18.51
C ASP A 8 13.56 38.07 -18.07
N THR A 9 12.65 37.72 -19.00
CA THR A 9 11.46 36.88 -18.71
C THR A 9 11.52 35.51 -19.36
N LEU A 10 12.32 35.36 -20.42
CA LEU A 10 12.43 34.13 -21.17
C LEU A 10 13.25 33.06 -20.43
N LEU A 11 14.38 33.46 -19.85
CA LEU A 11 15.26 32.55 -19.10
C LEU A 11 14.56 31.89 -17.89
N PRO A 12 13.91 32.66 -17.00
CA PRO A 12 13.15 32.06 -15.93
C PRO A 12 12.06 31.09 -16.42
N THR A 13 11.43 31.40 -17.55
CA THR A 13 10.41 30.53 -18.15
C THR A 13 10.99 29.22 -18.67
N ILE A 14 12.17 29.26 -19.30
CA ILE A 14 12.89 28.07 -19.76
C ILE A 14 13.29 27.19 -18.56
N PHE A 15 13.87 27.77 -17.53
CA PHE A 15 14.22 27.03 -16.31
C PHE A 15 13.01 26.36 -15.69
N LEU A 16 11.89 27.07 -15.59
CA LEU A 16 10.65 26.52 -15.03
C LEU A 16 10.07 25.38 -15.87
N SER A 17 10.25 25.43 -17.19
CA SER A 17 9.80 24.32 -18.06
C SER A 17 10.64 23.04 -17.89
N MET A 18 11.82 23.14 -17.28
CA MET A 18 12.71 22.02 -16.98
C MET A 18 12.50 21.46 -15.57
N ILE A 19 11.70 22.14 -14.73
CA ILE A 19 11.38 21.69 -13.39
C ILE A 19 10.28 20.63 -13.50
N PRO A 20 10.46 19.44 -12.88
CA PRO A 20 9.41 18.45 -12.81
C PRO A 20 8.16 19.01 -12.12
N ASP A 21 7.00 18.45 -12.49
CA ASP A 21 5.73 18.78 -11.81
C ASP A 21 5.66 18.39 -10.32
N SER A 22 6.77 17.88 -9.77
CA SER A 22 6.95 17.61 -8.34
C SER A 22 7.02 18.88 -7.47
N PHE A 23 7.20 20.07 -8.08
CA PHE A 23 7.17 21.33 -7.36
C PHE A 23 5.77 21.93 -7.42
N SER A 24 5.27 22.42 -6.29
CA SER A 24 3.98 23.12 -6.21
C SER A 24 4.00 24.42 -7.02
N GLU A 25 2.84 24.91 -7.44
CA GLU A 25 2.73 26.20 -8.16
C GLU A 25 3.27 27.39 -7.34
N ARG A 26 3.19 27.31 -6.01
CA ARG A 26 3.81 28.29 -5.13
C ARG A 26 5.34 28.26 -5.24
N GLU A 27 5.94 27.09 -5.14
CA GLU A 27 7.40 26.90 -5.25
C GLU A 27 7.90 27.31 -6.65
N LYS A 28 7.16 26.96 -7.71
CA LYS A 28 7.44 27.41 -9.08
C LYS A 28 7.39 28.95 -9.21
N THR A 29 6.43 29.60 -8.54
CA THR A 29 6.29 31.05 -8.53
C THR A 29 7.42 31.73 -7.75
N GLU A 30 7.77 31.21 -6.58
CA GLU A 30 8.91 31.70 -5.79
C GLU A 30 10.21 31.55 -6.57
N LEU A 31 10.47 30.39 -7.18
CA LEU A 31 11.64 30.14 -8.02
C LEU A 31 11.67 31.10 -9.23
N ARG A 32 10.53 31.34 -9.89
CA ARG A 32 10.43 32.31 -11.00
C ARG A 32 10.84 33.69 -10.56
N THR A 33 10.34 34.16 -9.41
CA THR A 33 10.66 35.49 -8.86
C THR A 33 12.14 35.63 -8.60
N THR A 34 12.74 34.68 -7.87
CA THR A 34 14.17 34.68 -7.54
C THR A 34 15.05 34.61 -8.77
N LEU A 35 14.74 33.74 -9.75
CA LEU A 35 15.49 33.67 -11.01
C LEU A 35 15.37 34.98 -11.80
N THR A 36 14.19 35.61 -11.82
CA THR A 36 13.99 36.89 -12.51
C THR A 36 14.85 37.98 -11.87
N GLU A 37 14.87 38.06 -10.53
CA GLU A 37 15.70 39.01 -9.80
C GLU A 37 17.21 38.79 -10.01
N CYS A 38 17.65 37.53 -9.96
CA CYS A 38 19.04 37.17 -10.26
C CYS A 38 19.48 37.58 -11.67
N PHE A 39 18.62 37.40 -12.69
CA PHE A 39 18.93 37.76 -14.07
C PHE A 39 18.82 39.26 -14.35
N GLN A 40 18.01 40.00 -13.61
CA GLN A 40 17.86 41.45 -13.75
C GLN A 40 19.01 42.22 -13.06
N SER A 41 19.69 41.62 -12.08
CA SER A 41 20.73 42.30 -11.29
C SER A 41 21.97 42.66 -12.12
N LYS A 42 22.14 42.16 -13.34
CA LYS A 42 23.28 42.41 -14.28
C LYS A 42 24.64 42.24 -13.65
N THR A 43 24.75 41.56 -12.52
CA THR A 43 26.01 41.29 -11.85
C THR A 43 26.75 40.20 -12.61
N THR A 44 28.03 40.37 -12.78
CA THR A 44 28.96 39.37 -13.29
C THR A 44 29.30 38.33 -12.20
N GLU A 45 28.31 37.97 -11.39
CA GLU A 45 28.47 36.97 -10.37
C GLU A 45 28.83 35.62 -11.01
N ARG A 46 29.73 34.91 -10.38
CA ARG A 46 30.13 33.58 -10.81
C ARG A 46 28.94 32.63 -10.65
N THR A 47 28.87 31.61 -11.49
CA THR A 47 27.81 30.59 -11.43
C THR A 47 27.65 29.98 -10.05
N GLU A 48 28.77 29.76 -9.34
CA GLU A 48 28.80 29.26 -7.97
C GLU A 48 28.06 30.17 -6.98
N GLU A 49 28.26 31.47 -7.09
CA GLU A 49 27.63 32.46 -6.22
C GLU A 49 26.14 32.59 -6.45
N LEU A 50 25.69 32.45 -7.73
CA LEU A 50 24.28 32.34 -8.10
C LEU A 50 23.61 31.06 -7.52
N LEU A 51 24.33 29.94 -7.58
CA LEU A 51 23.86 28.67 -7.04
C LEU A 51 23.72 28.73 -5.52
N ASP A 52 24.74 29.30 -4.84
CA ASP A 52 24.74 29.43 -3.39
C ASP A 52 23.61 30.34 -2.91
N ASN A 53 23.41 31.49 -3.56
CA ASN A 53 22.27 32.38 -3.24
C ASN A 53 20.92 31.70 -3.45
N MET A 54 20.76 30.96 -4.54
CA MET A 54 19.53 30.25 -4.83
C MET A 54 19.21 29.15 -3.80
N VAL A 55 20.23 28.43 -3.30
CA VAL A 55 20.06 27.43 -2.24
C VAL A 55 19.66 28.07 -0.91
N VAL A 56 20.22 29.23 -0.59
CA VAL A 56 19.90 29.97 0.66
C VAL A 56 18.47 30.51 0.63
N GLU A 57 18.05 31.12 -0.49
CA GLU A 57 16.73 31.74 -0.60
C GLU A 57 15.61 30.73 -0.87
N LEU A 58 15.92 29.66 -1.59
CA LEU A 58 14.97 28.62 -1.99
C LEU A 58 15.49 27.22 -1.63
N PRO A 59 15.45 26.83 -0.36
CA PRO A 59 15.98 25.53 0.09
C PRO A 59 15.37 24.33 -0.63
N PHE A 60 14.11 24.41 -1.08
CA PHE A 60 13.45 23.36 -1.85
C PHE A 60 14.06 23.18 -3.24
N ALA A 61 14.74 24.19 -3.77
CA ALA A 61 15.43 24.14 -5.07
C ALA A 61 16.84 23.52 -4.98
N SER A 62 17.30 23.12 -3.79
CA SER A 62 18.64 22.55 -3.59
C SER A 62 18.92 21.33 -4.48
N GLU A 63 17.91 20.54 -4.81
CA GLU A 63 18.04 19.39 -5.71
C GLU A 63 18.27 19.80 -7.17
N LEU A 64 17.73 20.94 -7.60
CA LEU A 64 17.90 21.46 -8.96
C LEU A 64 19.32 21.96 -9.22
N VAL A 65 19.95 22.59 -8.23
CA VAL A 65 21.30 23.16 -8.40
C VAL A 65 22.36 22.10 -8.65
N HIS A 66 22.10 20.85 -8.28
CA HIS A 66 22.99 19.72 -8.51
C HIS A 66 22.76 19.03 -9.87
N LEU A 67 21.74 19.42 -10.64
CA LEU A 67 21.52 18.86 -11.96
C LEU A 67 22.54 19.39 -12.96
N THR A 68 23.21 18.50 -13.67
CA THR A 68 24.23 18.86 -14.67
C THR A 68 23.66 19.77 -15.76
N SER A 69 22.43 19.50 -16.22
CA SER A 69 21.73 20.34 -17.19
C SER A 69 21.50 21.77 -16.69
N PHE A 70 21.09 21.91 -15.43
CA PHE A 70 20.84 23.20 -14.80
C PHE A 70 22.15 23.99 -14.64
N GLN A 71 23.23 23.35 -14.19
CA GLN A 71 24.56 23.93 -14.08
C GLN A 71 25.12 24.36 -15.43
N GLN A 72 24.91 23.57 -16.50
CA GLN A 72 25.31 23.93 -17.86
C GLN A 72 24.61 25.19 -18.36
N ILE A 73 23.32 25.34 -18.10
CA ILE A 73 22.57 26.53 -18.43
C ILE A 73 23.11 27.74 -17.69
N LEU A 74 23.29 27.63 -16.35
CA LEU A 74 23.84 28.73 -15.53
C LEU A 74 25.24 29.13 -15.97
N SER A 75 26.12 28.18 -16.29
CA SER A 75 27.46 28.48 -16.79
C SER A 75 27.43 29.15 -18.17
N SER A 76 26.45 28.88 -19.00
CA SER A 76 26.27 29.54 -20.30
C SER A 76 25.83 31.01 -20.18
N LEU A 77 25.25 31.40 -19.02
CA LEU A 77 24.86 32.79 -18.75
C LEU A 77 26.03 33.75 -18.59
N ASN A 78 27.21 33.23 -18.31
CA ASN A 78 28.42 34.03 -18.10
C ASN A 78 29.15 34.45 -19.39
N GLY A 79 28.58 34.15 -20.60
CA GLY A 79 29.22 34.42 -21.89
C GLY A 79 28.35 35.18 -22.91
N ARG A 80 29.00 35.78 -23.92
CA ARG A 80 28.29 36.47 -25.02
C ARG A 80 27.49 35.55 -25.93
N ASP A 81 27.72 34.23 -25.92
CA ASP A 81 27.05 33.23 -26.74
C ASP A 81 25.85 32.59 -26.00
N MET A 82 25.33 33.26 -25.01
CA MET A 82 24.24 32.81 -24.13
C MET A 82 22.99 32.35 -24.94
N TYR A 83 22.59 33.11 -25.93
CA TYR A 83 21.40 32.78 -26.74
C TYR A 83 21.55 31.50 -27.56
N TYR A 84 22.70 31.26 -28.12
CA TYR A 84 22.98 30.06 -28.91
C TYR A 84 23.02 28.81 -28.05
N SER A 85 23.60 28.94 -26.87
CA SER A 85 23.66 27.83 -25.90
C SER A 85 22.28 27.47 -25.38
N ILE A 86 21.43 28.47 -25.06
CA ILE A 86 20.06 28.25 -24.62
C ILE A 86 19.21 27.66 -25.74
N GLU A 87 19.29 28.20 -26.97
CA GLU A 87 18.56 27.67 -28.11
C GLU A 87 18.92 26.20 -28.37
N LYS A 88 20.18 25.82 -28.29
CA LYS A 88 20.67 24.47 -28.45
C LYS A 88 20.22 23.54 -27.31
N ILE A 89 20.19 24.03 -26.07
CA ILE A 89 19.68 23.29 -24.93
C ILE A 89 18.16 23.11 -25.05
N VAL A 90 17.43 24.14 -25.41
CA VAL A 90 15.98 24.07 -25.68
C VAL A 90 15.68 23.10 -26.81
N GLU A 91 16.40 23.16 -27.94
CA GLU A 91 16.28 22.19 -29.02
C GLU A 91 16.57 20.76 -28.55
N GLN A 92 17.60 20.56 -27.74
CA GLN A 92 17.96 19.25 -27.22
C GLN A 92 16.86 18.65 -26.31
N TYR A 93 16.20 19.49 -25.53
CA TYR A 93 15.18 19.07 -24.58
C TYR A 93 13.75 19.06 -25.17
N TYR A 94 13.46 19.89 -26.17
CA TYR A 94 12.16 19.96 -26.82
C TYR A 94 12.10 19.25 -28.21
N GLN A 95 13.20 18.57 -28.58
CA GLN A 95 13.20 17.79 -29.82
C GLN A 95 12.13 16.71 -29.80
N ALA A 96 11.30 16.74 -30.78
CA ALA A 96 10.45 15.69 -31.29
C ALA A 96 8.97 15.67 -30.90
N ASP A 97 8.49 16.46 -29.99
CA ASP A 97 7.04 16.59 -29.88
C ASP A 97 6.69 17.97 -29.32
N GLU A 98 6.24 18.87 -30.16
CA GLU A 98 5.88 20.26 -29.83
C GLU A 98 4.79 20.37 -28.74
N SER A 99 4.25 19.23 -28.28
CA SER A 99 3.16 19.15 -27.31
C SER A 99 3.56 18.62 -25.91
N LYS A 100 4.81 18.14 -25.70
CA LYS A 100 5.21 17.55 -24.41
C LYS A 100 6.47 18.18 -23.86
N ALA A 101 6.31 18.95 -22.79
CA ALA A 101 7.42 19.39 -21.95
C ALA A 101 8.18 18.17 -21.42
N ILE A 102 9.51 18.25 -21.36
CA ILE A 102 10.33 17.27 -20.65
C ILE A 102 10.02 17.42 -19.18
N LEU A 103 9.39 16.39 -18.63
CA LEU A 103 8.98 16.40 -17.22
C LEU A 103 10.12 15.99 -16.30
N TYR A 104 11.01 15.08 -16.76
CA TYR A 104 12.03 14.47 -15.90
C TYR A 104 13.39 14.37 -16.62
N PRO A 105 14.32 15.34 -16.44
CA PRO A 105 15.70 15.24 -16.90
C PRO A 105 16.41 13.99 -16.36
N GLU A 106 17.45 13.52 -17.03
CA GLU A 106 18.16 12.29 -16.68
C GLU A 106 18.62 12.25 -15.21
N GLU A 107 19.20 13.34 -14.73
CA GLU A 107 19.69 13.46 -13.36
C GLU A 107 18.55 13.44 -12.34
N MET A 108 17.42 14.06 -12.66
CA MET A 108 16.22 14.04 -11.81
C MET A 108 15.60 12.65 -11.78
N HIS A 109 15.68 11.89 -12.86
CA HIS A 109 15.13 10.54 -12.94
C HIS A 109 15.71 9.63 -11.84
N GLU A 110 17.04 9.63 -11.66
CA GLU A 110 17.69 8.80 -10.61
C GLU A 110 17.30 9.24 -9.19
N ILE A 111 17.17 10.54 -8.97
CA ILE A 111 16.73 11.10 -7.69
C ILE A 111 15.30 10.65 -7.37
N LEU A 112 14.41 10.73 -8.35
CA LEU A 112 13.01 10.31 -8.18
C LEU A 112 12.90 8.81 -7.95
N LEU A 113 13.63 7.99 -8.70
CA LEU A 113 13.69 6.55 -8.48
C LEU A 113 14.13 6.23 -7.05
N LYS A 114 15.20 6.87 -6.57
CA LYS A 114 15.71 6.67 -5.22
C LYS A 114 14.67 7.04 -4.16
N LYS A 115 14.00 8.19 -4.30
CA LYS A 115 12.95 8.62 -3.36
C LYS A 115 11.80 7.61 -3.30
N ILE A 116 11.32 7.14 -4.45
CA ILE A 116 10.26 6.13 -4.51
C ILE A 116 10.72 4.82 -3.89
N HIS A 117 11.95 4.38 -4.19
CA HIS A 117 12.52 3.16 -3.63
C HIS A 117 12.60 3.19 -2.11
N ASP A 118 13.21 4.24 -1.57
CA ASP A 118 13.42 4.41 -0.12
C ASP A 118 12.07 4.51 0.62
N PHE A 119 11.10 5.20 0.05
CA PHE A 119 9.75 5.26 0.61
C PHE A 119 9.05 3.90 0.54
N ALA A 120 9.08 3.21 -0.61
CA ALA A 120 8.40 1.94 -0.80
C ALA A 120 8.93 0.82 0.12
N ILE A 121 10.25 0.71 0.33
CA ILE A 121 10.84 -0.25 1.27
C ILE A 121 10.22 -0.09 2.66
N ASN A 122 10.07 1.14 3.12
CA ASN A 122 9.51 1.42 4.43
C ASN A 122 8.01 1.09 4.53
N GLN A 123 7.27 1.07 3.41
CA GLN A 123 5.84 0.72 3.38
C GLN A 123 5.56 -0.79 3.23
N THR A 124 6.56 -1.63 3.02
CA THR A 124 6.37 -3.08 2.87
C THR A 124 5.97 -3.79 4.15
N THR A 125 6.28 -3.22 5.31
CA THR A 125 5.95 -3.73 6.65
C THR A 125 5.25 -2.65 7.47
N ALA A 126 4.04 -2.94 7.94
CA ALA A 126 3.20 -1.99 8.68
C ALA A 126 3.86 -1.51 9.98
N GLU A 127 4.61 -2.38 10.60
CA GLU A 127 5.23 -2.18 11.91
C GLU A 127 6.38 -1.15 11.87
N LYS A 128 7.03 -1.00 10.71
CA LYS A 128 8.15 -0.04 10.54
C LYS A 128 7.72 1.42 10.44
N ASN A 129 6.44 1.65 10.17
CA ASN A 129 5.92 2.97 9.79
C ASN A 129 4.97 3.56 10.81
N GLY A 130 5.35 3.63 12.06
CA GLY A 130 4.52 4.10 13.18
C GLY A 130 3.75 5.43 13.01
N ALA A 131 3.85 6.14 11.90
CA ALA A 131 3.18 7.42 11.67
C ALA A 131 2.83 7.66 10.19
N ALA A 132 2.80 6.64 9.33
CA ALA A 132 2.46 6.84 7.94
C ALA A 132 0.97 7.17 7.77
N GLU A 133 0.67 8.17 6.95
CA GLU A 133 -0.70 8.45 6.54
C GLU A 133 -1.32 7.22 5.88
N LEU A 134 -2.62 7.05 6.06
CA LEU A 134 -3.38 5.92 5.53
C LEU A 134 -4.14 6.35 4.29
N LEU A 135 -3.98 5.65 3.19
CA LEU A 135 -4.90 5.81 2.05
C LEU A 135 -6.30 5.32 2.46
N LEU A 136 -7.27 6.23 2.47
CA LEU A 136 -8.64 5.96 2.88
C LEU A 136 -9.40 5.23 1.77
N THR A 137 -9.37 3.91 1.80
CA THR A 137 -10.11 3.04 0.88
C THR A 137 -11.60 2.99 1.23
N GLU A 138 -12.44 2.56 0.28
CA GLU A 138 -13.90 2.46 0.50
C GLU A 138 -14.29 1.59 1.71
N PRO A 139 -13.67 0.42 1.99
CA PRO A 139 -13.96 -0.32 3.21
C PRO A 139 -13.73 0.48 4.50
N ILE A 140 -12.65 1.27 4.55
CA ILE A 140 -12.33 2.10 5.72
C ILE A 140 -13.35 3.22 5.89
N LYS A 141 -13.73 3.90 4.80
CA LYS A 141 -14.77 4.93 4.80
C LYS A 141 -16.12 4.34 5.24
N ASN A 142 -16.51 3.20 4.70
CA ASN A 142 -17.75 2.50 5.04
C ASN A 142 -17.78 2.08 6.51
N LEU A 143 -16.66 1.60 7.05
CA LEU A 143 -16.52 1.25 8.45
C LEU A 143 -16.79 2.46 9.35
N CYS A 144 -16.17 3.60 9.08
CA CYS A 144 -16.38 4.82 9.86
C CYS A 144 -17.81 5.39 9.71
N LEU A 145 -18.36 5.39 8.50
CA LEU A 145 -19.73 5.86 8.27
C LEU A 145 -20.76 5.01 9.01
N ARG A 146 -20.57 3.69 9.05
CA ARG A 146 -21.47 2.76 9.75
C ARG A 146 -21.48 2.98 11.25
N TYR A 147 -20.32 3.23 11.84
CA TYR A 147 -20.15 3.38 13.29
C TYR A 147 -19.90 4.83 13.75
N ARG A 148 -20.41 5.79 12.99
CA ARG A 148 -20.15 7.20 13.30
C ARG A 148 -20.74 7.69 14.63
N ASN A 149 -21.81 7.05 15.13
CA ASN A 149 -22.53 7.43 16.35
C ASN A 149 -22.41 6.39 17.48
N GLN A 150 -21.65 5.34 17.27
CA GLN A 150 -21.48 4.23 18.22
C GLN A 150 -20.10 3.62 18.09
N VAL A 151 -19.66 2.90 19.10
CA VAL A 151 -18.42 2.14 19.01
C VAL A 151 -18.54 0.98 18.00
N PRO A 152 -17.48 0.70 17.24
CA PRO A 152 -17.52 -0.37 16.25
C PRO A 152 -17.54 -1.76 16.89
N ILE A 153 -18.40 -2.64 16.36
CA ILE A 153 -18.45 -4.07 16.68
C ILE A 153 -18.41 -4.81 15.35
N THR A 154 -17.22 -5.26 14.95
CA THR A 154 -17.00 -5.72 13.57
C THR A 154 -15.82 -6.68 13.43
N VAL A 155 -15.83 -7.40 12.29
CA VAL A 155 -14.67 -8.16 11.80
C VAL A 155 -14.15 -7.49 10.54
N VAL A 156 -12.90 -7.03 10.57
CA VAL A 156 -12.18 -6.53 9.42
C VAL A 156 -11.49 -7.70 8.74
N GLN A 157 -12.07 -8.18 7.65
CA GLN A 157 -11.52 -9.30 6.90
C GLN A 157 -10.58 -8.85 5.79
N GLY A 158 -9.67 -9.72 5.39
CA GLY A 158 -8.82 -9.49 4.22
C GLY A 158 -7.74 -10.55 4.05
N ALA A 159 -7.27 -10.71 2.83
CA ALA A 159 -6.13 -11.57 2.54
C ALA A 159 -4.86 -11.07 3.25
N LYS A 160 -3.83 -11.90 3.36
CA LYS A 160 -2.53 -11.43 3.84
C LYS A 160 -1.98 -10.36 2.88
N GLY A 161 -1.44 -9.27 3.44
CA GLY A 161 -0.97 -8.13 2.64
C GLY A 161 -2.06 -7.16 2.17
N SER A 162 -3.32 -7.35 2.62
CA SER A 162 -4.42 -6.42 2.31
C SER A 162 -4.38 -5.10 3.09
N GLY A 163 -3.56 -5.00 4.14
CA GLY A 163 -3.42 -3.79 4.97
C GLY A 163 -4.09 -3.87 6.35
N LYS A 164 -4.49 -5.05 6.84
CA LYS A 164 -5.12 -5.21 8.17
C LYS A 164 -4.26 -4.64 9.29
N THR A 165 -3.02 -5.11 9.43
CA THR A 165 -2.09 -4.63 10.45
C THR A 165 -1.75 -3.15 10.28
N PHE A 166 -1.72 -2.65 9.03
CA PHE A 166 -1.54 -1.23 8.76
C PHE A 166 -2.69 -0.40 9.33
N LEU A 167 -3.94 -0.82 9.10
CA LEU A 167 -5.12 -0.19 9.70
C LEU A 167 -5.10 -0.30 11.23
N TYR A 168 -4.72 -1.47 11.78
CA TYR A 168 -4.57 -1.67 13.23
C TYR A 168 -3.57 -0.68 13.84
N CYS A 169 -2.36 -0.54 13.26
CA CYS A 169 -1.35 0.43 13.72
C CYS A 169 -1.88 1.87 13.66
N ARG A 170 -2.65 2.21 12.62
CA ARG A 170 -3.26 3.53 12.49
C ARG A 170 -4.30 3.80 13.56
N LEU A 171 -5.13 2.81 13.93
CA LEU A 171 -6.05 2.93 15.07
C LEU A 171 -5.29 3.16 16.38
N LEU A 172 -4.24 2.40 16.65
CA LEU A 172 -3.40 2.59 17.84
C LEU A 172 -2.82 4.00 17.92
N GLU A 173 -2.33 4.53 16.79
CA GLU A 173 -1.79 5.90 16.71
C GLU A 173 -2.86 6.95 17.04
N LYS A 174 -4.08 6.77 16.56
CA LYS A 174 -5.21 7.68 16.83
C LYS A 174 -5.80 7.53 18.23
N LYS A 175 -5.57 6.40 18.90
CA LYS A 175 -5.93 6.14 20.30
C LYS A 175 -7.42 6.18 20.61
N ASN A 176 -8.23 6.74 19.70
CA ASN A 176 -9.66 6.95 19.89
C ASN A 176 -10.42 6.83 18.56
N TRP A 177 -11.59 6.17 18.60
CA TRP A 177 -12.42 5.91 17.41
C TRP A 177 -12.91 7.18 16.74
N ASN A 178 -13.34 8.19 17.51
CA ASN A 178 -13.85 9.43 16.95
C ASN A 178 -12.75 10.26 16.30
N ILE A 179 -11.56 10.27 16.89
CA ILE A 179 -10.38 10.93 16.31
C ILE A 179 -10.04 10.27 14.96
N PHE A 180 -10.05 8.94 14.90
CA PHE A 180 -9.84 8.22 13.65
C PHE A 180 -10.90 8.56 12.58
N CYS A 181 -12.18 8.55 12.96
CA CYS A 181 -13.25 8.87 12.03
C CYS A 181 -13.21 10.34 11.56
N SER A 182 -12.74 11.28 12.39
CA SER A 182 -12.64 12.69 12.03
C SER A 182 -11.67 12.97 10.88
N GLU A 183 -10.71 12.08 10.64
CA GLU A 183 -9.82 12.16 9.47
C GLU A 183 -10.59 11.96 8.16
N ILE A 184 -11.64 11.15 8.19
CA ILE A 184 -12.46 10.87 7.00
C ILE A 184 -13.47 11.99 6.78
N ASN A 185 -14.03 12.54 7.84
CA ASN A 185 -15.00 13.63 7.76
C ASN A 185 -14.94 14.50 9.02
N LYS A 186 -14.51 15.75 8.86
CA LYS A 186 -14.45 16.75 9.93
C LYS A 186 -15.80 17.03 10.66
N LYS A 187 -16.92 16.51 10.13
CA LYS A 187 -18.23 16.59 10.78
C LYS A 187 -18.45 15.49 11.84
N PHE A 188 -17.52 14.56 12.00
CA PHE A 188 -17.50 13.66 13.15
C PHE A 188 -16.96 14.38 14.39
N ASP A 189 -17.57 15.54 14.71
CA ASP A 189 -17.28 16.29 15.90
C ASP A 189 -18.05 15.64 17.05
N SER A 190 -17.37 14.96 17.93
CA SER A 190 -18.00 14.40 19.11
C SER A 190 -17.01 14.17 20.23
N GLU A 191 -17.54 14.31 21.42
CA GLU A 191 -16.96 14.04 22.70
C GLU A 191 -16.15 12.73 22.76
N ASP A 192 -15.23 12.62 23.69
CA ASP A 192 -14.32 11.51 23.97
C ASP A 192 -14.99 10.12 24.03
N ASN A 193 -15.20 9.47 22.90
CA ASN A 193 -15.86 8.18 22.83
C ASN A 193 -15.07 7.15 22.04
N GLY A 194 -14.84 5.96 22.64
CA GLY A 194 -14.26 4.80 21.98
C GLY A 194 -12.72 4.76 22.05
N TYR A 195 -12.16 4.82 23.25
CA TYR A 195 -10.73 4.64 23.47
C TYR A 195 -10.27 3.23 23.10
N PHE A 196 -9.19 3.14 22.34
CA PHE A 196 -8.67 1.86 21.87
C PHE A 196 -7.86 1.16 22.96
N LEU A 197 -8.13 -0.14 23.15
CA LEU A 197 -7.30 -1.04 23.94
C LEU A 197 -6.85 -2.22 23.07
N PRO A 198 -5.55 -2.37 22.78
CA PRO A 198 -5.02 -3.56 22.15
C PRO A 198 -5.09 -4.75 23.11
N VAL A 199 -5.90 -5.77 22.76
CA VAL A 199 -6.02 -7.03 23.50
C VAL A 199 -5.02 -8.07 22.98
N LEU A 200 -4.86 -8.11 21.67
CA LEU A 200 -3.86 -8.91 20.96
C LEU A 200 -3.27 -8.07 19.81
N ALA A 201 -2.01 -8.31 19.50
CA ALA A 201 -1.30 -7.71 18.36
C ALA A 201 -0.28 -8.69 17.78
N THR A 202 0.26 -8.38 16.61
CA THR A 202 1.38 -9.13 16.03
C THR A 202 2.56 -9.20 17.00
N GLN A 203 3.14 -10.37 17.16
CA GLN A 203 4.23 -10.62 18.12
C GLN A 203 5.62 -10.37 17.54
N ASN A 204 5.73 -10.31 16.22
CA ASN A 204 7.01 -10.37 15.51
C ASN A 204 7.75 -9.04 15.41
N SER A 205 7.23 -7.95 16.01
CA SER A 205 7.83 -6.63 15.80
C SER A 205 8.08 -5.88 17.10
N GLU A 206 9.36 -5.73 17.45
CA GLU A 206 9.82 -4.77 18.46
C GLU A 206 9.37 -3.33 18.13
N GLU A 207 9.12 -3.05 16.86
CA GLU A 207 8.79 -1.73 16.33
C GLU A 207 7.37 -1.28 16.71
N ILE A 208 6.43 -2.21 16.92
CA ILE A 208 5.06 -1.88 17.36
C ILE A 208 4.95 -1.60 18.87
N LYS A 209 5.89 -2.08 19.68
CA LYS A 209 5.85 -1.94 21.15
C LYS A 209 5.70 -0.50 21.64
N PRO A 210 6.43 0.49 21.10
CA PRO A 210 6.26 1.88 21.50
C PRO A 210 4.84 2.41 21.22
N LEU A 211 4.24 2.01 20.08
CA LEU A 211 2.90 2.41 19.70
C LEU A 211 1.84 1.78 20.62
N LEU A 212 1.99 0.48 20.94
CA LEU A 212 1.17 -0.23 21.92
C LEU A 212 1.23 0.46 23.29
N SER A 213 2.44 0.75 23.80
CA SER A 213 2.62 1.43 25.09
C SER A 213 1.95 2.80 25.10
N GLN A 214 2.13 3.62 24.07
CA GLN A 214 1.51 4.94 23.99
C GLN A 214 -0.02 4.87 23.94
N CYS A 215 -0.59 3.87 23.24
CA CYS A 215 -2.03 3.66 23.18
C CYS A 215 -2.58 3.23 24.55
N ILE A 216 -1.91 2.30 25.23
CA ILE A 216 -2.28 1.81 26.55
C ILE A 216 -2.16 2.92 27.62
N ASP A 217 -1.12 3.73 27.58
CA ASP A 217 -0.94 4.87 28.48
C ASP A 217 -2.06 5.90 28.33
N GLU A 218 -2.49 6.17 27.11
CA GLU A 218 -3.63 7.04 26.85
C GLU A 218 -4.94 6.44 27.33
N PHE A 219 -5.13 5.13 27.09
CA PHE A 219 -6.29 4.39 27.57
C PHE A 219 -6.41 4.48 29.11
N ASN A 220 -5.32 4.20 29.83
CA ASN A 220 -5.30 4.27 31.31
C ASN A 220 -5.52 5.70 31.85
N ARG A 221 -5.08 6.72 31.08
CA ARG A 221 -5.37 8.12 31.47
C ARG A 221 -6.83 8.49 31.25
N ALA A 222 -7.47 7.93 30.25
CA ALA A 222 -8.85 8.24 29.89
C ALA A 222 -9.89 7.45 30.70
N ILE A 223 -9.52 6.26 31.17
CA ILE A 223 -10.38 5.32 31.90
C ILE A 223 -9.81 5.14 33.31
N ASP A 224 -10.31 5.91 34.27
CA ASP A 224 -9.76 6.04 35.63
C ASP A 224 -9.61 4.72 36.39
N PHE A 225 -10.46 3.73 36.10
CA PHE A 225 -10.40 2.41 36.74
C PHE A 225 -9.57 1.38 35.98
N ALA A 226 -9.00 1.74 34.83
CA ALA A 226 -8.19 0.80 34.03
C ALA A 226 -6.80 0.59 34.61
N ASP A 227 -6.31 -0.64 34.48
CA ASP A 227 -4.94 -1.07 34.83
C ASP A 227 -4.35 -1.92 33.69
N ALA A 228 -4.51 -1.44 32.48
CA ALA A 228 -4.02 -2.11 31.28
C ALA A 228 -2.49 -1.99 31.17
N SER A 229 -1.84 -3.03 30.67
CA SER A 229 -0.38 -3.02 30.51
C SER A 229 0.07 -3.90 29.33
N VAL A 230 1.24 -3.63 28.78
CA VAL A 230 1.86 -4.45 27.72
C VAL A 230 2.10 -5.89 28.20
N ALA A 231 2.35 -6.10 29.50
CA ALA A 231 2.52 -7.42 30.06
C ALA A 231 1.23 -8.28 29.97
N VAL A 232 0.06 -7.67 30.15
CA VAL A 232 -1.23 -8.36 30.00
C VAL A 232 -1.45 -8.81 28.55
N TYR A 233 -1.09 -8.00 27.61
CA TYR A 233 -1.16 -8.35 26.20
C TYR A 233 -0.31 -9.58 25.85
N ILE A 234 0.93 -9.67 26.36
CA ILE A 234 1.82 -10.83 26.17
C ILE A 234 1.22 -12.09 26.83
N ASP A 235 0.68 -11.95 28.03
CA ASP A 235 0.01 -13.03 28.75
C ASP A 235 -1.24 -13.54 28.02
N ASN A 236 -2.02 -12.65 27.42
CA ASN A 236 -3.17 -12.99 26.59
C ASN A 236 -2.78 -13.87 25.39
N ALA A 237 -1.71 -13.51 24.68
CA ALA A 237 -1.20 -14.28 23.57
C ALA A 237 -0.76 -15.69 24.00
N TYR A 238 -0.06 -15.80 25.11
CA TYR A 238 0.30 -17.10 25.69
C TYR A 238 -0.93 -17.92 26.10
N LYS A 239 -1.89 -17.33 26.79
CA LYS A 239 -3.14 -18.01 27.19
C LYS A 239 -3.95 -18.51 25.99
N LEU A 240 -3.96 -17.76 24.90
CA LEU A 240 -4.65 -18.16 23.67
C LEU A 240 -4.00 -19.38 23.00
N SER A 241 -2.71 -19.57 23.16
CA SER A 241 -2.01 -20.74 22.63
C SER A 241 -2.36 -22.06 23.34
N LEU A 242 -2.98 -21.98 24.54
CA LEU A 242 -3.42 -23.15 25.28
C LEU A 242 -4.75 -23.69 24.74
N GLU A 243 -4.83 -24.99 24.45
CA GLU A 243 -6.01 -25.62 23.89
C GLU A 243 -7.19 -25.67 24.88
N LYS A 244 -8.41 -25.55 24.37
CA LYS A 244 -9.67 -25.65 25.08
C LYS A 244 -10.63 -26.59 24.38
N ASP A 245 -11.39 -27.38 25.17
CA ASP A 245 -12.12 -28.51 24.60
C ASP A 245 -13.50 -28.16 23.99
N ASN A 246 -14.16 -27.10 24.48
CA ASN A 246 -15.54 -26.80 24.08
C ASN A 246 -15.82 -25.29 23.91
N ASP A 247 -16.97 -24.99 23.32
CA ASP A 247 -17.38 -23.62 22.99
C ASP A 247 -17.64 -22.75 24.23
N ILE A 248 -18.13 -23.33 25.31
CA ILE A 248 -18.42 -22.62 26.56
C ILE A 248 -17.11 -22.15 27.19
N ASP A 249 -16.08 -23.00 27.17
CA ASP A 249 -14.76 -22.64 27.70
C ASP A 249 -14.11 -21.56 26.86
N TRP A 250 -14.30 -21.58 25.55
CA TRP A 250 -13.84 -20.49 24.66
C TRP A 250 -14.62 -19.18 24.90
N MET A 251 -15.93 -19.23 25.14
CA MET A 251 -16.72 -18.04 25.48
C MET A 251 -16.20 -17.38 26.76
N LYS A 252 -16.06 -18.16 27.84
CA LYS A 252 -15.53 -17.69 29.14
C LYS A 252 -14.10 -17.17 29.01
N PHE A 253 -13.29 -17.83 28.19
CA PHE A 253 -11.91 -17.45 27.95
C PHE A 253 -11.83 -16.07 27.29
N TRP A 254 -12.58 -15.83 26.21
CA TRP A 254 -12.59 -14.54 25.53
C TRP A 254 -13.14 -13.43 26.44
N GLU A 255 -14.22 -13.68 27.15
CA GLU A 255 -14.78 -12.73 28.12
C GLU A 255 -13.73 -12.36 29.19
N GLN A 256 -13.07 -13.37 29.77
CA GLN A 256 -12.03 -13.15 30.77
C GLN A 256 -10.83 -12.38 30.25
N ILE A 257 -10.38 -12.67 29.02
CA ILE A 257 -9.30 -11.92 28.36
C ILE A 257 -9.68 -10.45 28.20
N PHE A 258 -10.88 -10.16 27.72
CA PHE A 258 -11.33 -8.79 27.50
C PHE A 258 -11.39 -8.00 28.80
N VAL A 259 -12.03 -8.55 29.80
CA VAL A 259 -12.18 -7.91 31.11
C VAL A 259 -10.82 -7.72 31.79
N SER A 260 -10.00 -8.76 31.84
CA SER A 260 -8.67 -8.69 32.49
C SER A 260 -7.68 -7.80 31.76
N SER A 261 -7.87 -7.54 30.46
CA SER A 261 -7.05 -6.58 29.71
C SER A 261 -7.33 -5.14 30.14
N VAL A 262 -8.55 -4.83 30.56
CA VAL A 262 -8.92 -3.52 31.09
C VAL A 262 -8.53 -3.39 32.55
N ASN A 263 -9.00 -4.33 33.40
CA ASN A 263 -8.68 -4.36 34.80
C ASN A 263 -8.74 -5.81 35.32
N LYS A 264 -7.65 -6.28 35.94
CA LYS A 264 -7.50 -7.65 36.47
C LYS A 264 -8.47 -7.99 37.62
N ASN A 265 -9.01 -7.00 38.30
CA ASN A 265 -9.94 -7.17 39.41
C ASN A 265 -11.40 -7.30 38.98
N MET A 266 -11.71 -7.00 37.71
CA MET A 266 -13.05 -7.18 37.16
C MET A 266 -13.29 -8.62 36.71
N THR A 267 -14.54 -9.06 36.79
CA THR A 267 -14.91 -10.48 36.63
C THR A 267 -15.82 -10.74 35.41
N SER A 268 -16.52 -9.71 34.91
CA SER A 268 -17.47 -9.87 33.81
C SER A 268 -17.55 -8.63 32.88
N LEU A 269 -18.00 -8.86 31.65
CA LEU A 269 -18.29 -7.76 30.70
C LEU A 269 -19.42 -6.86 31.21
N SER A 270 -20.37 -7.39 31.99
CA SER A 270 -21.46 -6.60 32.58
C SER A 270 -20.93 -5.58 33.58
N GLU A 271 -20.04 -6.03 34.46
CA GLU A 271 -19.36 -5.15 35.43
C GLU A 271 -18.54 -4.06 34.72
N LEU A 272 -17.86 -4.42 33.67
CA LEU A 272 -17.08 -3.50 32.85
C LEU A 272 -17.99 -2.45 32.16
N ASP A 273 -19.10 -2.88 31.54
CA ASP A 273 -20.03 -1.97 30.86
C ASP A 273 -20.72 -1.00 31.85
N GLU A 274 -21.10 -1.49 33.03
CA GLU A 274 -21.65 -0.65 34.11
C GLU A 274 -20.64 0.40 34.59
N ALA A 275 -19.37 0.01 34.78
CA ALA A 275 -18.32 0.94 35.16
C ALA A 275 -18.07 2.01 34.07
N LEU A 276 -18.08 1.62 32.81
CA LEU A 276 -17.97 2.54 31.67
C LEU A 276 -19.17 3.49 31.58
N GLN A 277 -20.38 3.01 31.81
CA GLN A 277 -21.60 3.81 31.81
C GLN A 277 -21.58 4.87 32.93
N ILE A 278 -21.20 4.48 34.15
CA ILE A 278 -21.08 5.42 35.29
C ILE A 278 -20.08 6.52 34.97
N ASN A 279 -18.95 6.20 34.34
CA ASN A 279 -17.91 7.15 33.97
C ASN A 279 -18.19 7.88 32.64
N LYS A 280 -19.30 7.58 31.96
CA LYS A 280 -19.65 8.11 30.63
C LYS A 280 -18.54 7.92 29.59
N LYS A 281 -17.88 6.80 29.62
CA LYS A 281 -16.79 6.44 28.72
C LYS A 281 -17.17 5.24 27.87
N LYS A 282 -16.55 5.16 26.68
CA LYS A 282 -16.67 4.02 25.78
C LYS A 282 -15.29 3.53 25.38
N ILE A 283 -15.15 2.23 25.19
CA ILE A 283 -13.90 1.60 24.78
C ILE A 283 -14.08 0.77 23.53
N VAL A 284 -12.99 0.53 22.81
CA VAL A 284 -12.95 -0.40 21.67
C VAL A 284 -11.78 -1.33 21.82
N LEU A 285 -12.07 -2.60 21.98
CA LEU A 285 -11.08 -3.67 22.08
C LEU A 285 -10.57 -4.03 20.69
N LEU A 286 -9.26 -4.15 20.51
CA LEU A 286 -8.61 -4.44 19.25
C LEU A 286 -7.92 -5.80 19.29
N ILE A 287 -8.17 -6.65 18.30
CA ILE A 287 -7.55 -7.95 18.12
C ILE A 287 -6.90 -8.03 16.74
N ASP A 288 -5.58 -8.15 16.69
CA ASP A 288 -4.79 -8.47 15.49
C ASP A 288 -3.80 -9.59 15.80
N GLY A 289 -3.19 -10.21 14.80
CA GLY A 289 -2.14 -11.23 14.96
C GLY A 289 -2.63 -12.62 15.37
N LEU A 290 -3.91 -12.94 15.22
CA LEU A 290 -4.45 -14.27 15.53
C LEU A 290 -3.73 -15.39 14.76
N GLU A 291 -3.28 -15.12 13.53
CA GLU A 291 -2.55 -16.06 12.70
C GLU A 291 -1.17 -16.46 13.23
N GLU A 292 -0.58 -15.63 14.07
CA GLU A 292 0.74 -15.93 14.65
C GLU A 292 0.62 -16.88 15.84
N ILE A 293 -0.53 -16.86 16.50
CA ILE A 293 -0.82 -17.68 17.68
C ILE A 293 -1.53 -18.97 17.28
N LEU A 294 -2.54 -18.86 16.41
CA LEU A 294 -3.38 -19.97 15.95
C LEU A 294 -2.90 -20.45 14.56
N GLN A 295 -1.69 -21.02 14.51
CA GLN A 295 -1.04 -21.40 13.26
C GLN A 295 -1.64 -22.63 12.59
N SER A 296 -2.35 -23.47 13.32
CA SER A 296 -2.90 -24.75 12.84
C SER A 296 -4.41 -24.70 12.51
N VAL A 297 -4.99 -23.53 12.31
CA VAL A 297 -6.43 -23.37 12.01
C VAL A 297 -6.92 -24.29 10.89
N PRO A 298 -6.19 -24.53 9.78
CA PRO A 298 -6.67 -25.41 8.73
C PRO A 298 -6.88 -26.88 9.16
N SER A 299 -6.14 -27.33 10.20
CA SER A 299 -6.14 -28.72 10.67
C SER A 299 -6.66 -28.91 12.09
N SER A 300 -6.62 -27.87 12.94
CA SER A 300 -7.01 -27.95 14.34
C SER A 300 -8.45 -27.51 14.58
N LYS A 301 -9.32 -28.44 14.92
CA LYS A 301 -10.71 -28.15 15.28
C LYS A 301 -10.83 -27.22 16.49
N THR A 302 -9.89 -27.32 17.43
CA THR A 302 -9.86 -26.49 18.64
C THR A 302 -9.56 -25.03 18.29
N GLN A 303 -8.59 -24.78 17.41
CA GLN A 303 -8.29 -23.43 16.94
C GLN A 303 -9.40 -22.86 16.05
N GLN A 304 -10.04 -23.70 15.23
CA GLN A 304 -11.24 -23.30 14.47
C GLN A 304 -12.35 -22.83 15.41
N LYS A 305 -12.61 -23.57 16.50
CA LYS A 305 -13.61 -23.20 17.51
C LYS A 305 -13.27 -21.88 18.20
N ALA A 306 -12.01 -21.65 18.55
CA ALA A 306 -11.58 -20.39 19.16
C ALA A 306 -12.02 -19.18 18.33
N ILE A 307 -11.79 -19.22 17.02
CA ILE A 307 -12.16 -18.16 16.08
C ILE A 307 -13.68 -18.10 15.88
N ALA A 308 -14.35 -19.25 15.69
CA ALA A 308 -15.79 -19.29 15.47
C ALA A 308 -16.54 -18.72 16.69
N VAL A 309 -16.15 -19.10 17.91
CA VAL A 309 -16.76 -18.58 19.14
C VAL A 309 -16.49 -17.08 19.30
N LEU A 310 -15.29 -16.61 18.99
CA LEU A 310 -14.98 -15.18 19.02
C LEU A 310 -15.87 -14.39 18.06
N CYS A 311 -15.96 -14.83 16.80
CA CYS A 311 -16.62 -14.08 15.72
C CYS A 311 -18.15 -14.21 15.74
N GLN A 312 -18.70 -15.35 16.16
CA GLN A 312 -20.14 -15.61 16.15
C GLN A 312 -20.78 -15.60 17.54
N GLY A 313 -20.05 -16.03 18.56
CA GLY A 313 -20.54 -16.05 19.95
C GLY A 313 -20.33 -14.73 20.67
N VAL A 314 -19.08 -14.40 20.92
CA VAL A 314 -18.69 -13.24 21.74
C VAL A 314 -19.07 -11.92 21.08
N LEU A 315 -18.76 -11.76 19.81
CA LEU A 315 -19.07 -10.54 19.06
C LEU A 315 -20.58 -10.25 19.05
N ASN A 316 -21.41 -11.27 18.83
CA ASN A 316 -22.87 -11.13 18.89
C ASN A 316 -23.35 -10.82 20.32
N THR A 317 -22.73 -11.40 21.35
CA THR A 317 -23.07 -11.10 22.74
C THR A 317 -22.77 -9.65 23.09
N ILE A 318 -21.59 -9.14 22.69
CA ILE A 318 -21.23 -7.74 22.90
C ILE A 318 -22.24 -6.84 22.18
N SER A 319 -22.51 -7.10 20.90
CA SER A 319 -23.42 -6.32 20.10
C SER A 319 -24.87 -6.27 20.64
N ALA A 320 -25.32 -7.34 21.27
CA ALA A 320 -26.69 -7.44 21.78
C ALA A 320 -26.89 -6.87 23.19
N LYS A 321 -25.83 -6.80 24.01
CA LYS A 321 -25.95 -6.52 25.45
C LYS A 321 -25.26 -5.26 25.92
N TYR A 322 -24.19 -4.81 25.25
CA TYR A 322 -23.32 -3.75 25.76
C TYR A 322 -23.24 -2.57 24.80
N GLU A 323 -23.43 -1.36 25.31
CA GLU A 323 -23.42 -0.13 24.51
C GLU A 323 -22.10 0.65 24.58
N ASN A 324 -21.28 0.33 25.62
CA ASN A 324 -20.05 1.06 25.89
C ASN A 324 -18.79 0.27 25.49
N ILE A 325 -18.95 -0.96 25.03
CA ILE A 325 -17.86 -1.86 24.65
C ILE A 325 -17.92 -2.14 23.13
N GLY A 326 -16.94 -1.64 22.40
CA GLY A 326 -16.70 -1.98 21.00
C GLY A 326 -15.68 -3.11 20.85
N LEU A 327 -15.67 -3.75 19.68
CA LEU A 327 -14.73 -4.81 19.34
C LEU A 327 -14.41 -4.79 17.85
N ILE A 328 -13.13 -4.65 17.50
CA ILE A 328 -12.64 -4.82 16.13
C ILE A 328 -11.71 -6.02 16.09
N ILE A 329 -12.08 -7.01 15.28
CA ILE A 329 -11.28 -8.22 15.05
C ILE A 329 -10.68 -8.15 13.64
N PHE A 330 -9.37 -8.12 13.55
CA PHE A 330 -8.66 -8.25 12.28
C PHE A 330 -8.44 -9.73 11.98
N LEU A 331 -9.09 -10.23 10.94
CA LEU A 331 -9.09 -11.66 10.64
C LEU A 331 -8.72 -11.93 9.18
N ARG A 332 -7.84 -12.89 8.95
CA ARG A 332 -7.54 -13.36 7.60
C ARG A 332 -8.75 -14.09 7.02
N SER A 333 -9.03 -13.84 5.75
CA SER A 333 -10.20 -14.44 5.07
C SER A 333 -10.12 -15.96 4.99
N ASP A 334 -8.94 -16.55 4.84
CA ASP A 334 -8.72 -18.00 4.84
C ASP A 334 -8.93 -18.60 6.23
N MET A 335 -8.52 -17.94 7.31
CA MET A 335 -8.81 -18.37 8.68
C MET A 335 -10.31 -18.32 8.98
N ALA A 336 -10.99 -17.25 8.56
CA ALA A 336 -12.45 -17.15 8.69
C ALA A 336 -13.15 -18.29 7.97
N GLN A 337 -12.76 -18.61 6.73
CA GLN A 337 -13.33 -19.68 5.93
C GLN A 337 -13.10 -21.07 6.55
N ASN A 338 -11.94 -21.32 7.13
CA ASN A 338 -11.62 -22.59 7.78
C ASN A 338 -12.34 -22.75 9.14
N ALA A 339 -12.49 -21.65 9.89
CA ALA A 339 -13.07 -21.70 11.22
C ALA A 339 -14.59 -21.64 11.23
N ILE A 340 -15.20 -20.83 10.36
CA ILE A 340 -16.64 -20.61 10.30
C ILE A 340 -17.23 -21.51 9.21
N THR A 341 -17.45 -22.77 9.53
CA THR A 341 -17.94 -23.79 8.57
C THR A 341 -19.45 -23.73 8.35
N VAL A 342 -20.20 -23.22 9.32
CA VAL A 342 -21.66 -23.06 9.25
C VAL A 342 -21.99 -21.60 8.97
N ASN A 343 -22.77 -21.34 7.92
CA ASN A 343 -23.23 -20.00 7.52
C ASN A 343 -22.08 -19.02 7.16
N TYR A 344 -20.96 -19.52 6.64
CA TYR A 344 -19.81 -18.66 6.28
C TYR A 344 -20.20 -17.55 5.27
N GLU A 345 -21.02 -17.86 4.27
CA GLU A 345 -21.46 -16.85 3.29
C GLU A 345 -22.29 -15.73 3.95
N GLN A 346 -23.15 -16.06 4.91
CA GLN A 346 -23.90 -15.07 5.69
C GLN A 346 -22.95 -14.22 6.55
N PHE A 347 -21.98 -14.83 7.20
CA PHE A 347 -20.95 -14.13 7.97
C PHE A 347 -20.15 -13.18 7.08
N LYS A 348 -19.67 -13.64 5.94
CA LYS A 348 -18.95 -12.85 4.95
C LYS A 348 -19.80 -11.66 4.46
N GLN A 349 -21.06 -11.88 4.15
CA GLN A 349 -21.97 -10.82 3.72
C GLN A 349 -22.22 -9.79 4.82
N THR A 350 -22.36 -10.22 6.08
CA THR A 350 -22.55 -9.34 7.23
C THR A 350 -21.42 -8.35 7.41
N PHE A 351 -20.17 -8.76 7.19
CA PHE A 351 -18.98 -7.93 7.36
C PHE A 351 -18.32 -7.47 6.04
N SER A 352 -19.01 -7.63 4.91
CA SER A 352 -18.48 -7.26 3.57
C SER A 352 -18.10 -5.79 3.44
N TYR A 353 -18.77 -4.90 4.18
CA TYR A 353 -18.47 -3.46 4.20
C TYR A 353 -17.08 -3.12 4.77
N ALA A 354 -16.52 -4.01 5.60
CA ALA A 354 -15.20 -3.87 6.23
C ALA A 354 -14.17 -4.87 5.65
N GLU A 355 -14.47 -5.53 4.52
CA GLU A 355 -13.53 -6.44 3.87
C GLU A 355 -12.48 -5.64 3.11
N LEU A 356 -11.21 -5.72 3.53
CA LEU A 356 -10.08 -5.05 2.88
C LEU A 356 -9.72 -5.79 1.58
N LYS A 357 -10.43 -5.46 0.53
CA LYS A 357 -10.15 -5.85 -0.85
C LYS A 357 -9.66 -4.66 -1.64
N TRP A 358 -8.71 -4.91 -2.51
CA TRP A 358 -8.18 -3.89 -3.41
C TRP A 358 -8.82 -4.06 -4.78
N SER A 359 -9.67 -3.13 -5.16
CA SER A 359 -10.12 -2.99 -6.54
C SER A 359 -8.98 -2.47 -7.42
N SER A 360 -9.08 -2.67 -8.73
CA SER A 360 -8.12 -2.10 -9.68
C SER A 360 -7.95 -0.59 -9.51
N ASN A 361 -9.06 0.11 -9.26
CA ASN A 361 -9.03 1.56 -9.06
C ASN A 361 -8.30 1.97 -7.77
N GLU A 362 -8.55 1.28 -6.66
CA GLU A 362 -7.85 1.56 -5.39
C GLU A 362 -6.36 1.22 -5.47
N ALA A 363 -6.01 0.15 -6.18
CA ALA A 363 -4.61 -0.20 -6.43
C ALA A 363 -3.86 0.87 -7.24
N LEU A 364 -4.52 1.45 -8.24
CA LEU A 364 -3.97 2.55 -9.02
C LEU A 364 -3.87 3.84 -8.19
N LYS A 365 -4.87 4.14 -7.37
CA LYS A 365 -4.79 5.25 -6.39
C LYS A 365 -3.66 5.06 -5.40
N LEU A 366 -3.44 3.82 -4.92
CA LEU A 366 -2.29 3.51 -4.05
C LEU A 366 -0.96 3.82 -4.72
N ALA A 367 -0.81 3.50 -6.01
CA ALA A 367 0.42 3.81 -6.73
C ALA A 367 0.68 5.32 -6.82
N VAL A 368 -0.36 6.12 -7.13
CA VAL A 368 -0.25 7.60 -7.14
C VAL A 368 0.05 8.12 -5.73
N TRP A 369 -0.64 7.63 -4.71
CA TRP A 369 -0.44 7.99 -3.31
C TRP A 369 1.00 7.70 -2.84
N MET A 370 1.54 6.55 -3.19
CA MET A 370 2.92 6.17 -2.86
C MET A 370 3.94 7.12 -3.48
N VAL A 371 3.73 7.50 -4.75
CA VAL A 371 4.64 8.42 -5.43
C VAL A 371 4.51 9.84 -4.90
N ASP A 372 3.31 10.30 -4.57
CA ASP A 372 3.08 11.63 -3.98
C ASP A 372 3.78 11.78 -2.62
N HIS A 373 3.72 10.76 -1.78
CA HIS A 373 4.42 10.76 -0.49
C HIS A 373 5.94 10.65 -0.62
N ALA A 374 6.42 9.93 -1.64
CA ALA A 374 7.85 9.83 -1.92
C ALA A 374 8.40 11.11 -2.54
N VAL A 375 7.62 11.74 -3.41
CA VAL A 375 7.98 12.93 -4.18
C VAL A 375 7.01 14.05 -3.84
N LYS A 376 7.40 14.86 -2.87
CA LYS A 376 6.55 15.94 -2.34
C LYS A 376 6.08 16.87 -3.46
N GLY A 377 4.77 17.09 -3.53
CA GLY A 377 4.15 17.92 -4.55
C GLY A 377 3.97 17.24 -5.91
N PHE A 378 4.02 15.90 -5.96
CA PHE A 378 3.72 15.16 -7.19
C PHE A 378 2.24 15.26 -7.58
N TYR A 379 1.34 15.20 -6.59
CA TYR A 379 -0.10 15.33 -6.79
C TYR A 379 -0.58 16.73 -6.40
N GLU A 380 -1.02 17.53 -7.37
CA GLU A 380 -1.33 18.98 -7.20
C GLU A 380 -2.81 19.32 -7.35
N GLU A 381 -3.70 18.34 -7.27
CA GLU A 381 -5.13 18.58 -7.43
C GLU A 381 -5.77 19.06 -6.11
N SER A 382 -6.84 19.83 -6.20
CA SER A 382 -7.62 20.30 -5.04
C SER A 382 -8.42 19.17 -4.37
N VAL A 383 -8.66 18.07 -5.07
CA VAL A 383 -9.38 16.88 -4.59
C VAL A 383 -8.36 15.85 -4.14
N SER A 384 -8.52 15.28 -2.95
CA SER A 384 -7.62 14.24 -2.45
C SER A 384 -7.62 13.00 -3.35
N ILE A 385 -6.52 12.23 -3.35
CA ILE A 385 -6.32 11.03 -4.19
C ILE A 385 -7.46 10.02 -3.98
N GLU A 386 -7.94 9.86 -2.74
CA GLU A 386 -9.04 8.95 -2.40
C GLU A 386 -10.35 9.30 -3.10
N ASN A 387 -10.58 10.58 -3.35
CA ASN A 387 -11.81 11.10 -3.95
C ASN A 387 -11.64 11.48 -5.43
N ALA A 388 -10.43 11.37 -5.95
CA ALA A 388 -10.12 11.70 -7.34
C ALA A 388 -10.81 10.75 -8.34
N SER A 389 -11.22 11.30 -9.48
CA SER A 389 -11.78 10.53 -10.58
C SER A 389 -10.72 9.64 -11.23
N GLN A 390 -11.16 8.59 -11.95
CA GLN A 390 -10.24 7.74 -12.71
C GLN A 390 -9.46 8.52 -13.78
N GLU A 391 -10.05 9.56 -14.34
CA GLU A 391 -9.39 10.40 -15.33
C GLU A 391 -8.21 11.18 -14.72
N VAL A 392 -8.42 11.78 -13.55
CA VAL A 392 -7.37 12.49 -12.81
C VAL A 392 -6.26 11.52 -12.42
N ILE A 393 -6.60 10.39 -11.80
CA ILE A 393 -5.61 9.36 -11.45
C ILE A 393 -4.85 8.88 -12.68
N GLY A 394 -5.53 8.70 -13.83
CA GLY A 394 -4.90 8.30 -15.10
C GLY A 394 -3.81 9.25 -15.55
N LYS A 395 -4.00 10.56 -15.44
CA LYS A 395 -2.98 11.57 -15.78
C LYS A 395 -1.70 11.41 -14.94
N TYR A 396 -1.84 11.16 -13.64
CA TYR A 396 -0.68 10.95 -12.75
C TYR A 396 -0.01 9.59 -12.98
N LEU A 397 -0.77 8.55 -13.30
CA LEU A 397 -0.20 7.25 -13.68
C LEU A 397 0.60 7.33 -14.97
N GLU A 398 0.18 8.17 -15.93
CA GLU A 398 0.96 8.43 -17.14
C GLU A 398 2.30 9.10 -16.80
N LYS A 399 2.35 9.98 -15.81
CA LYS A 399 3.60 10.56 -15.30
C LYS A 399 4.47 9.52 -14.58
N ILE A 400 3.87 8.51 -13.93
CA ILE A 400 4.63 7.46 -13.23
C ILE A 400 5.24 6.47 -14.23
N TRP A 401 4.45 5.86 -15.14
CA TRP A 401 4.90 4.77 -16.00
C TRP A 401 4.45 4.88 -17.48
N GLY A 402 3.89 6.01 -17.85
CA GLY A 402 3.40 6.27 -19.20
C GLY A 402 2.06 5.63 -19.51
N LEU A 403 1.40 6.12 -20.56
CA LEU A 403 0.13 5.55 -21.05
C LEU A 403 0.32 4.09 -21.49
N LYS A 404 1.40 3.80 -22.21
CA LYS A 404 1.76 2.46 -22.70
C LYS A 404 3.18 2.08 -22.31
N LEU A 405 3.48 0.78 -22.35
CA LEU A 405 4.83 0.23 -22.11
C LEU A 405 5.83 0.56 -23.24
N GLY A 406 5.54 1.52 -24.05
CA GLY A 406 6.34 2.08 -25.14
C GLY A 406 5.90 3.51 -25.39
N LYS A 407 6.08 3.99 -26.61
CA LYS A 407 5.52 5.28 -27.01
C LYS A 407 3.99 5.24 -26.95
N SER A 408 3.34 6.37 -26.66
CA SER A 408 1.87 6.44 -26.53
C SER A 408 1.11 5.97 -27.76
N ASN A 409 1.67 6.16 -28.95
CA ASN A 409 1.12 5.70 -30.23
C ASN A 409 1.57 4.29 -30.66
N SER A 410 2.35 3.58 -29.85
CA SER A 410 2.83 2.23 -30.16
C SER A 410 1.72 1.16 -30.01
N ASN A 411 1.97 -0.05 -30.55
CA ASN A 411 1.11 -1.22 -30.35
C ASN A 411 1.36 -1.94 -29.00
N GLU A 412 2.18 -1.36 -28.11
CA GLU A 412 2.44 -1.88 -26.78
C GLU A 412 1.19 -1.80 -25.89
N ALA A 413 1.17 -2.60 -24.83
CA ALA A 413 0.06 -2.64 -23.89
C ALA A 413 -0.06 -1.33 -23.09
N TYR A 414 -1.27 -0.98 -22.69
CA TYR A 414 -1.52 0.05 -21.69
C TYR A 414 -0.84 -0.31 -20.39
N ALA A 415 0.01 0.58 -19.88
CA ALA A 415 0.90 0.28 -18.76
C ALA A 415 0.14 -0.10 -17.49
N SER A 416 -0.85 0.69 -17.07
CA SER A 416 -1.66 0.40 -15.87
C SER A 416 -2.36 -0.95 -15.96
N ASN A 417 -3.01 -1.26 -17.08
CA ASN A 417 -3.70 -2.55 -17.27
C ASN A 417 -2.72 -3.72 -17.26
N TRP A 418 -1.55 -3.54 -17.87
CA TRP A 418 -0.52 -4.58 -17.88
C TRP A 418 0.04 -4.84 -16.49
N ILE A 419 0.31 -3.78 -15.70
CA ILE A 419 0.82 -3.89 -14.33
C ILE A 419 -0.21 -4.60 -13.45
N LEU A 420 -1.48 -4.16 -13.47
CA LEU A 420 -2.55 -4.79 -12.70
C LEU A 420 -2.69 -6.28 -13.04
N ALA A 421 -2.73 -6.60 -14.33
CA ALA A 421 -2.85 -8.00 -14.77
C ALA A 421 -1.61 -8.84 -14.42
N ALA A 422 -0.41 -8.23 -14.42
CA ALA A 422 0.82 -8.93 -14.07
C ALA A 422 0.97 -9.19 -12.57
N LEU A 423 0.36 -8.37 -11.72
CA LEU A 423 0.40 -8.50 -10.26
C LEU A 423 -0.79 -9.26 -9.68
N SER A 424 -1.87 -9.44 -10.44
CA SER A 424 -3.06 -10.18 -10.00
C SER A 424 -2.91 -11.68 -10.18
N ASP A 425 -3.58 -12.44 -9.30
CA ASP A 425 -3.86 -13.85 -9.54
C ASP A 425 -5.04 -14.04 -10.53
N PHE A 426 -5.37 -15.29 -10.88
CA PHE A 426 -6.47 -15.57 -11.80
C PHE A 426 -7.86 -15.41 -11.19
N ASN A 427 -7.97 -15.24 -9.87
CA ASN A 427 -9.20 -14.84 -9.20
C ASN A 427 -9.37 -13.31 -9.22
N GLY A 428 -8.48 -12.58 -9.92
CA GLY A 428 -8.47 -11.12 -9.99
C GLY A 428 -8.09 -10.45 -8.66
N GLN A 429 -7.49 -11.20 -7.73
CA GLN A 429 -7.10 -10.65 -6.43
C GLN A 429 -5.74 -9.95 -6.55
N LEU A 430 -5.72 -8.73 -6.09
CA LEU A 430 -4.55 -7.89 -5.98
C LEU A 430 -4.38 -7.47 -4.52
N GLN A 431 -3.14 -7.39 -4.06
CA GLN A 431 -2.84 -6.97 -2.69
C GLN A 431 -2.08 -5.64 -2.71
N ALA A 432 -2.35 -4.79 -1.72
CA ALA A 432 -1.59 -3.54 -1.55
C ALA A 432 -0.07 -3.78 -1.54
N ARG A 433 0.37 -4.81 -0.81
CA ARG A 433 1.78 -5.17 -0.71
C ARG A 433 2.42 -5.49 -2.06
N ASP A 434 1.66 -6.08 -3.00
CA ASP A 434 2.18 -6.40 -4.33
C ASP A 434 2.43 -5.13 -5.16
N ILE A 435 1.57 -4.10 -5.03
CA ILE A 435 1.78 -2.76 -5.64
C ILE A 435 2.98 -2.05 -5.01
N ILE A 436 3.07 -2.06 -3.69
CA ILE A 436 4.17 -1.41 -2.96
C ILE A 436 5.52 -2.03 -3.38
N ARG A 437 5.62 -3.36 -3.40
CA ARG A 437 6.80 -4.08 -3.86
C ARG A 437 7.10 -3.85 -5.33
N PHE A 438 6.07 -3.75 -6.15
CA PHE A 438 6.27 -3.42 -7.55
C PHE A 438 6.95 -2.05 -7.69
N LEU A 439 6.50 -1.05 -6.96
CA LEU A 439 7.13 0.28 -6.96
C LEU A 439 8.56 0.22 -6.39
N GLU A 440 8.79 -0.52 -5.29
CA GLU A 440 10.12 -0.78 -4.73
C GLU A 440 11.08 -1.32 -5.80
N PHE A 441 10.69 -2.38 -6.51
CA PHE A 441 11.58 -3.02 -7.48
C PHE A 441 11.65 -2.29 -8.82
N ALA A 442 10.59 -1.60 -9.22
CA ALA A 442 10.58 -0.80 -10.45
C ALA A 442 11.39 0.49 -10.32
N SER A 443 11.61 0.97 -9.10
CA SER A 443 12.43 2.15 -8.82
C SER A 443 13.91 1.84 -8.59
N ILE A 444 14.36 0.62 -8.82
CA ILE A 444 15.79 0.29 -8.85
C ILE A 444 16.38 0.77 -10.19
N SER A 445 17.26 1.77 -10.12
CA SER A 445 17.96 2.27 -11.32
C SER A 445 18.77 1.15 -11.99
N ASN A 446 18.70 1.09 -13.30
CA ASN A 446 19.50 0.17 -14.10
C ASN A 446 20.78 0.84 -14.65
N GLY A 447 21.07 2.09 -14.28
CA GLY A 447 22.23 2.88 -14.69
C GLY A 447 22.26 3.21 -16.19
N LYS A 448 21.13 3.06 -16.89
CA LYS A 448 21.02 3.37 -18.31
C LYS A 448 20.28 4.68 -18.52
N LYS A 449 20.72 5.41 -19.52
CA LYS A 449 20.01 6.63 -19.94
C LYS A 449 18.54 6.32 -20.23
N PRO A 450 17.58 7.06 -19.60
CA PRO A 450 16.16 6.82 -19.82
C PRO A 450 15.79 7.10 -21.30
N PRO A 451 15.06 6.18 -21.96
CA PRO A 451 14.63 6.39 -23.34
C PRO A 451 13.44 7.34 -23.47
N TYR A 452 12.80 7.69 -22.34
CA TYR A 452 11.64 8.57 -22.27
C TYR A 452 11.82 9.57 -21.13
N TYR A 453 11.28 10.78 -21.31
CA TYR A 453 11.30 11.85 -20.32
C TYR A 453 9.90 12.28 -19.88
N ASP A 454 8.87 11.60 -20.36
CA ASP A 454 7.46 11.83 -20.02
C ASP A 454 6.97 11.00 -18.82
N ARG A 455 7.86 10.20 -18.21
CA ARG A 455 7.54 9.28 -17.13
C ARG A 455 8.72 9.03 -16.21
N ILE A 456 8.41 8.63 -14.96
CA ILE A 456 9.44 8.30 -13.95
C ILE A 456 9.95 6.88 -14.17
N LEU A 457 9.06 5.88 -14.27
CA LEU A 457 9.44 4.47 -14.40
C LEU A 457 9.51 4.06 -15.88
N MET A 458 10.68 3.64 -16.31
CA MET A 458 10.89 3.21 -17.71
C MET A 458 10.29 1.82 -17.95
N PRO A 459 9.90 1.49 -19.19
CA PRO A 459 9.33 0.18 -19.53
C PRO A 459 10.23 -1.00 -19.18
N SER A 460 11.55 -0.81 -19.23
CA SER A 460 12.52 -1.83 -18.78
C SER A 460 12.48 -2.05 -17.28
N GLU A 461 12.39 -0.99 -16.48
CA GLU A 461 12.31 -1.03 -15.03
C GLU A 461 11.01 -1.71 -14.58
N VAL A 462 9.88 -1.30 -15.18
CA VAL A 462 8.56 -1.92 -14.98
C VAL A 462 8.60 -3.44 -15.24
N ARG A 463 9.20 -3.87 -16.36
CA ARG A 463 9.30 -5.30 -16.67
C ARG A 463 10.26 -6.04 -15.75
N ASN A 464 11.37 -5.42 -15.37
CA ASN A 464 12.41 -6.03 -14.52
C ASN A 464 11.97 -6.16 -13.05
N ALA A 465 10.97 -5.42 -12.60
CA ALA A 465 10.38 -5.54 -11.27
C ALA A 465 9.69 -6.90 -11.04
N LEU A 466 9.00 -7.43 -12.05
CA LEU A 466 8.17 -8.63 -11.92
C LEU A 466 8.89 -9.88 -11.41
N PRO A 467 10.09 -10.25 -11.86
CA PRO A 467 10.79 -11.40 -11.31
C PRO A 467 11.05 -11.30 -9.80
N ASN A 468 11.32 -10.10 -9.30
CA ASN A 468 11.54 -9.86 -7.87
C ASN A 468 10.22 -9.94 -7.09
N CYS A 469 9.15 -9.29 -7.60
CA CYS A 469 7.80 -9.41 -7.04
C CYS A 469 7.37 -10.88 -6.96
N SER A 470 7.57 -11.63 -8.03
CA SER A 470 7.23 -13.05 -8.13
C SER A 470 7.97 -13.90 -7.08
N ARG A 471 9.28 -13.70 -6.91
CA ARG A 471 10.06 -14.41 -5.88
C ARG A 471 9.54 -14.15 -4.47
N LYS A 472 9.25 -12.89 -4.14
CA LYS A 472 8.68 -12.53 -2.84
C LYS A 472 7.31 -13.16 -2.64
N LYS A 473 6.45 -13.13 -3.67
CA LYS A 473 5.10 -13.72 -3.61
C LYS A 473 5.15 -15.22 -3.35
N ILE A 474 5.97 -15.98 -4.08
CA ILE A 474 6.11 -17.43 -3.86
C ILE A 474 6.67 -17.73 -2.48
N SER A 475 7.65 -16.97 -2.00
CA SER A 475 8.18 -17.14 -0.65
C SER A 475 7.10 -16.99 0.41
N GLU A 476 6.20 -16.00 0.23
CA GLU A 476 5.05 -15.81 1.14
C GLU A 476 4.05 -16.96 1.05
N ILE A 477 3.67 -17.37 -0.17
CA ILE A 477 2.72 -18.48 -0.34
C ILE A 477 3.24 -19.75 0.32
N LYS A 478 4.51 -20.06 0.15
CA LYS A 478 5.13 -21.24 0.78
C LYS A 478 5.18 -21.15 2.31
N ALA A 479 5.33 -19.97 2.85
CA ALA A 479 5.33 -19.75 4.30
C ALA A 479 3.93 -19.82 4.92
N GLU A 480 2.89 -19.57 4.12
CA GLU A 480 1.52 -19.39 4.60
C GLU A 480 0.61 -20.59 4.36
N TYR A 481 0.81 -21.28 3.26
CA TYR A 481 -0.08 -22.35 2.81
C TYR A 481 0.67 -23.69 2.75
N GLU A 482 0.59 -24.44 3.85
CA GLU A 482 1.24 -25.75 3.96
C GLU A 482 0.85 -26.71 2.84
N ASN A 483 -0.40 -26.64 2.36
CA ASN A 483 -0.90 -27.49 1.29
C ASN A 483 -0.41 -27.08 -0.11
N LEU A 484 -0.05 -25.80 -0.32
CA LEU A 484 0.49 -25.31 -1.58
C LEU A 484 2.01 -25.42 -1.65
N LYS A 485 2.71 -25.39 -0.52
CA LYS A 485 4.16 -25.43 -0.44
C LYS A 485 4.77 -26.60 -1.23
N PRO A 486 4.31 -27.87 -1.06
CA PRO A 486 4.86 -28.99 -1.83
C PRO A 486 4.66 -28.85 -3.34
N ILE A 487 3.54 -28.24 -3.76
CA ILE A 487 3.24 -28.03 -5.18
C ILE A 487 4.22 -27.02 -5.78
N PHE A 488 4.45 -25.90 -5.09
CA PHE A 488 5.42 -24.90 -5.55
C PHE A 488 6.84 -25.44 -5.56
N GLU A 489 7.26 -26.22 -4.57
CA GLU A 489 8.57 -26.86 -4.54
C GLU A 489 8.74 -27.87 -5.70
N LYS A 490 7.69 -28.63 -6.02
CA LYS A 490 7.65 -29.53 -7.17
C LYS A 490 7.82 -28.76 -8.48
N LEU A 491 7.09 -27.65 -8.67
CA LEU A 491 7.17 -26.82 -9.87
C LEU A 491 8.54 -26.12 -10.00
N GLU A 492 9.15 -25.68 -8.90
CA GLU A 492 10.49 -25.11 -8.89
C GLU A 492 11.58 -26.12 -9.31
N ASN A 493 11.41 -27.39 -8.93
CA ASN A 493 12.38 -28.47 -9.20
C ASN A 493 12.20 -29.11 -10.58
N LEU A 494 11.22 -28.69 -11.40
CA LEU A 494 11.09 -29.18 -12.76
C LEU A 494 12.31 -28.81 -13.61
N SER A 495 12.66 -29.68 -14.52
CA SER A 495 13.72 -29.40 -15.52
C SER A 495 13.28 -28.22 -16.42
N SER A 496 14.25 -27.45 -16.89
CA SER A 496 13.99 -26.29 -17.76
C SER A 496 13.22 -26.65 -19.04
N SER A 497 13.35 -27.87 -19.54
CA SER A 497 12.59 -28.38 -20.70
C SER A 497 11.09 -28.54 -20.42
N LYS A 498 10.70 -28.79 -19.17
CA LYS A 498 9.29 -28.91 -18.72
C LYS A 498 8.69 -27.59 -18.27
N LYS A 499 9.50 -26.56 -18.07
CA LYS A 499 9.03 -25.22 -17.63
C LYS A 499 8.51 -24.38 -18.80
N LYS A 500 7.52 -24.91 -19.52
CA LYS A 500 6.88 -24.26 -20.67
C LYS A 500 5.42 -23.98 -20.39
N LEU A 501 4.89 -22.91 -20.96
CA LEU A 501 3.48 -22.53 -20.94
C LEU A 501 2.94 -22.41 -22.38
N PRO A 502 1.72 -22.88 -22.63
CA PRO A 502 0.85 -23.60 -21.68
C PRO A 502 1.41 -24.99 -21.30
N MET A 503 1.15 -25.42 -20.06
CA MET A 503 1.31 -26.83 -19.69
C MET A 503 0.12 -27.62 -20.23
N ASN A 504 0.32 -28.88 -20.63
CA ASN A 504 -0.77 -29.77 -20.97
C ASN A 504 -1.16 -30.65 -19.76
N ALA A 505 -2.45 -30.89 -19.55
CA ALA A 505 -2.92 -31.74 -18.47
C ALA A 505 -2.34 -33.17 -18.56
N GLU A 506 -2.09 -33.68 -19.79
CA GLU A 506 -1.51 -34.97 -20.06
C GLU A 506 -0.02 -35.11 -19.66
N ASP A 507 0.69 -34.00 -19.47
CA ASP A 507 2.11 -34.02 -19.10
C ASP A 507 2.35 -34.55 -17.67
N GLY A 508 1.31 -34.79 -16.88
CA GLY A 508 1.38 -35.33 -15.52
C GLY A 508 2.22 -34.51 -14.55
N ILE A 509 2.34 -33.20 -14.81
CA ILE A 509 3.10 -32.27 -13.95
C ILE A 509 2.43 -32.12 -12.59
N MET A 510 1.11 -32.11 -12.54
CA MET A 510 0.30 -32.01 -11.32
C MET A 510 -0.71 -33.15 -11.25
N THR A 511 -1.06 -33.58 -10.05
CA THR A 511 -2.20 -34.47 -9.81
C THR A 511 -3.49 -33.67 -9.87
N ALA A 512 -4.63 -34.32 -10.07
CA ALA A 512 -5.94 -33.65 -10.10
C ALA A 512 -6.25 -32.88 -8.80
N MET A 513 -5.75 -33.36 -7.66
CA MET A 513 -5.92 -32.66 -6.38
C MET A 513 -5.03 -31.41 -6.30
N GLU A 514 -3.79 -31.49 -6.74
CA GLU A 514 -2.88 -30.33 -6.81
C GLU A 514 -3.42 -29.26 -7.76
N GLU A 515 -3.92 -29.69 -8.94
CA GLU A 515 -4.56 -28.81 -9.91
C GLU A 515 -5.75 -28.08 -9.30
N LYS A 516 -6.66 -28.81 -8.63
CA LYS A 516 -7.81 -28.23 -7.95
C LYS A 516 -7.41 -27.19 -6.89
N LEU A 517 -6.41 -27.50 -6.07
CA LEU A 517 -5.90 -26.56 -5.05
C LEU A 517 -5.33 -25.29 -5.68
N MET A 518 -4.54 -25.42 -6.74
CA MET A 518 -3.94 -24.29 -7.44
C MET A 518 -5.00 -23.41 -8.14
N ILE A 519 -6.05 -24.02 -8.72
CA ILE A 519 -7.17 -23.28 -9.33
C ILE A 519 -7.95 -22.53 -8.24
N GLN A 520 -8.30 -23.19 -7.14
CA GLN A 520 -9.00 -22.55 -6.02
C GLN A 520 -8.23 -21.36 -5.45
N ALA A 521 -6.92 -21.49 -5.39
CA ALA A 521 -6.04 -20.41 -4.92
C ALA A 521 -5.78 -19.30 -5.97
N GLY A 522 -6.28 -19.43 -7.19
CA GLY A 522 -6.06 -18.46 -8.27
C GLY A 522 -4.67 -18.53 -8.91
N TYR A 523 -3.89 -19.57 -8.65
CA TYR A 523 -2.52 -19.72 -9.17
C TYR A 523 -2.43 -20.63 -10.40
N LEU A 524 -3.55 -21.14 -10.85
CA LEU A 524 -3.68 -21.91 -12.07
C LEU A 524 -5.01 -21.61 -12.75
N ILE A 525 -5.00 -21.53 -14.07
CA ILE A 525 -6.22 -21.50 -14.87
C ILE A 525 -6.15 -22.59 -15.94
N ARG A 526 -7.29 -23.22 -16.22
CA ARG A 526 -7.42 -24.21 -17.26
C ARG A 526 -8.25 -23.67 -18.43
N ASP A 527 -7.73 -23.80 -19.65
CA ASP A 527 -8.42 -23.44 -20.89
C ASP A 527 -8.38 -24.68 -21.83
N GLY A 528 -9.39 -25.52 -21.75
CA GLY A 528 -9.42 -26.85 -22.35
C GLY A 528 -8.36 -27.76 -21.72
N GLU A 529 -7.47 -28.31 -22.53
CA GLU A 529 -6.32 -29.12 -22.06
C GLU A 529 -5.10 -28.28 -21.65
N LYS A 530 -5.16 -26.96 -21.83
CA LYS A 530 -4.04 -26.05 -21.57
C LYS A 530 -4.17 -25.41 -20.19
N MET A 531 -3.07 -25.38 -19.47
CA MET A 531 -2.96 -24.78 -18.15
C MET A 531 -1.95 -23.62 -18.15
N TYR A 532 -2.28 -22.55 -17.44
CA TYR A 532 -1.50 -21.32 -17.36
C TYR A 532 -1.25 -20.93 -15.91
N LEU A 533 -0.10 -20.30 -15.67
CA LEU A 533 0.24 -19.67 -14.38
C LEU A 533 0.11 -18.14 -14.51
N PRO A 534 -0.36 -17.42 -13.47
CA PRO A 534 -0.36 -15.96 -13.49
C PRO A 534 1.06 -15.41 -13.51
N GLU A 535 1.24 -14.22 -14.09
CA GLU A 535 2.56 -13.61 -14.27
C GLU A 535 3.30 -13.44 -12.93
N ILE A 536 2.56 -13.07 -11.86
CA ILE A 536 3.10 -12.90 -10.49
C ILE A 536 3.73 -14.18 -9.93
N ILE A 537 3.39 -15.35 -10.47
CA ILE A 537 3.93 -16.65 -10.06
C ILE A 537 4.94 -17.18 -11.09
N ARG A 538 4.61 -17.01 -12.36
CA ARG A 538 5.34 -17.60 -13.49
C ARG A 538 6.84 -17.28 -13.48
N HIS A 539 7.19 -16.02 -13.21
CA HIS A 539 8.57 -15.55 -13.31
C HIS A 539 9.51 -16.24 -12.32
N ALA A 540 9.11 -16.38 -11.05
CA ALA A 540 9.96 -17.01 -10.03
C ALA A 540 10.12 -18.53 -10.26
N LEU A 541 9.06 -19.18 -10.78
CA LEU A 541 9.11 -20.60 -11.12
C LEU A 541 9.94 -20.88 -12.39
N GLY A 542 10.29 -19.83 -13.15
CA GLY A 542 11.11 -19.94 -14.35
C GLY A 542 10.37 -20.49 -15.59
N PHE A 543 9.03 -20.48 -15.58
CA PHE A 543 8.23 -20.89 -16.74
C PHE A 543 8.29 -19.87 -17.86
N ARG A 544 8.39 -20.33 -19.10
CA ARG A 544 8.45 -19.50 -20.31
C ARG A 544 7.33 -19.89 -21.27
N TYR A 545 6.76 -18.90 -21.95
CA TYR A 545 5.83 -19.18 -23.02
C TYR A 545 6.53 -19.78 -24.24
N GLU A 546 5.92 -20.79 -24.83
CA GLU A 546 6.32 -21.25 -26.15
C GLU A 546 6.15 -20.14 -27.19
N LYS A 547 6.92 -20.19 -28.27
CA LYS A 547 6.88 -19.17 -29.31
C LYS A 547 5.46 -19.05 -29.89
N GLY A 548 4.89 -17.86 -29.80
CA GLY A 548 3.52 -17.56 -30.26
C GLY A 548 2.39 -17.99 -29.31
N ALA A 549 2.68 -18.65 -28.20
CA ALA A 549 1.68 -19.14 -27.25
C ALA A 549 1.37 -18.16 -26.09
N ARG A 550 2.02 -17.01 -26.06
CA ARG A 550 1.78 -16.01 -25.00
C ARG A 550 0.39 -15.42 -25.14
N PRO A 551 -0.56 -15.73 -24.27
CA PRO A 551 -1.86 -15.09 -24.29
C PRO A 551 -1.70 -13.63 -23.88
N ARG A 552 -2.67 -12.78 -24.26
CA ARG A 552 -2.77 -11.48 -23.63
C ARG A 552 -3.15 -11.72 -22.17
N VAL A 553 -2.32 -11.27 -21.23
CA VAL A 553 -2.52 -11.55 -19.78
C VAL A 553 -3.92 -11.14 -19.33
N LEU A 554 -4.41 -9.99 -19.82
CA LEU A 554 -5.77 -9.52 -19.55
C LEU A 554 -6.86 -10.49 -20.07
N SER A 555 -6.63 -11.17 -21.20
CA SER A 555 -7.63 -12.07 -21.78
C SER A 555 -7.79 -13.37 -20.98
N LEU A 556 -6.82 -13.76 -20.19
CA LEU A 556 -6.95 -14.87 -19.25
C LEU A 556 -7.75 -14.49 -18.01
N LEU A 557 -7.54 -13.27 -17.48
CA LEU A 557 -8.29 -12.75 -16.33
C LEU A 557 -9.77 -12.51 -16.65
N LEU A 558 -10.11 -12.20 -17.91
CA LEU A 558 -11.49 -11.93 -18.35
C LEU A 558 -12.27 -13.20 -18.73
N LYS A 559 -11.66 -14.39 -18.72
CA LYS A 559 -12.33 -15.66 -19.03
C LYS A 559 -13.04 -16.30 -17.82
N HIS A 560 -12.93 -15.69 -16.66
CA HIS A 560 -13.57 -16.06 -15.41
C HIS A 560 -14.29 -14.86 -14.79
#